data_7eb689eeaffb0fce1ea15bee96e55161
#
_entry.id   7eb689eeaffb0fce1ea15bee96e55161
#
_cell.length_a   1.000
_cell.length_b   1.000
_cell.length_c   1.000
_cell.angle_alpha   90.00
_cell.angle_beta   90.00
_cell.angle_gamma   90.00
#
_symmetry.space_group_name_H-M   'P 1'
#
loop_
_entity.id
_entity.type
_entity.pdbx_description
1 polymer ?
#
loop_
_entity_poly.entity_id
_entity_poly.type
_entity_poly.pdbx_seq_one_letter_code
_entity_poly.pdbx_strand_id
1 'polypeptide(L)'
;LEKLQVTCDGRTWSILRGADDSGSLYHLSEPVQLPLDWQTAYKKIMEPFLKLVPDTFLSDFASPSEYGLDHPSITLTAVIDGNEYVSYFSPADGDRWDCMSRQTSQICSIPAGLVSFMTQDYMEFLSNSVYSRNLADISSLTISKNGESQEIQISGDGIYLEGRAGNQVYDY
;
A
#
# COMPACT_ATOMS: atom_id res chain seq x y z
N LEU A 1 2.87 -14.62 2.32
CA LEU A 1 1.87 -13.70 1.78
C LEU A 1 2.20 -13.39 0.33
N GLU A 2 1.25 -13.62 -0.58
CA GLU A 2 1.39 -13.37 -2.02
C GLU A 2 0.67 -12.09 -2.41
N LYS A 3 -0.54 -11.87 -1.87
CA LYS A 3 -1.35 -10.68 -2.09
C LYS A 3 -2.00 -10.24 -0.77
N LEU A 4 -2.09 -8.94 -0.57
CA LEU A 4 -2.95 -8.32 0.43
C LEU A 4 -3.79 -7.25 -0.27
N GLN A 5 -5.11 -7.33 -0.13
CA GLN A 5 -6.04 -6.37 -0.70
C GLN A 5 -6.98 -5.86 0.38
N VAL A 6 -7.18 -4.56 0.39
CA VAL A 6 -8.11 -3.87 1.29
C VAL A 6 -9.11 -3.10 0.47
N THR A 7 -10.38 -3.31 0.76
CA THR A 7 -11.48 -2.46 0.28
C THR A 7 -12.09 -1.76 1.49
N CYS A 8 -12.07 -0.43 1.50
CA CYS A 8 -12.60 0.42 2.56
C CYS A 8 -13.39 1.56 1.93
N ASP A 9 -14.66 1.71 2.30
CA ASP A 9 -15.56 2.77 1.82
C ASP A 9 -15.56 2.91 0.28
N GLY A 10 -15.60 1.77 -0.43
CA GLY A 10 -15.62 1.71 -1.89
C GLY A 10 -14.27 1.98 -2.58
N ARG A 11 -13.21 2.25 -1.81
CA ARG A 11 -11.84 2.37 -2.33
C ARG A 11 -11.10 1.06 -2.11
N THR A 12 -10.37 0.63 -3.13
CA THR A 12 -9.58 -0.60 -3.06
C THR A 12 -8.12 -0.29 -3.34
N TRP A 13 -7.25 -0.86 -2.52
CA TRP A 13 -5.82 -0.94 -2.81
C TRP A 13 -5.31 -2.36 -2.58
N SER A 14 -4.28 -2.74 -3.29
CA SER A 14 -3.65 -4.04 -3.09
C SER A 14 -2.14 -4.00 -3.28
N ILE A 15 -1.46 -4.82 -2.48
CA ILE A 15 -0.04 -5.12 -2.66
C ILE A 15 0.11 -6.56 -3.13
N LEU A 16 1.02 -6.77 -4.05
CA LEU A 16 1.33 -8.07 -4.64
C LEU A 16 2.81 -8.39 -4.45
N ARG A 17 3.08 -9.64 -4.09
CA ARG A 17 4.45 -10.16 -4.07
C ARG A 17 4.91 -10.41 -5.50
N GLY A 18 6.08 -9.93 -5.83
CA GLY A 18 6.71 -10.14 -7.12
C GLY A 18 7.89 -9.19 -7.29
N ALA A 19 8.87 -9.57 -8.07
CA ALA A 19 9.91 -8.65 -8.47
C ALA A 19 9.31 -7.66 -9.47
N ASP A 20 9.24 -6.38 -9.09
CA ASP A 20 9.11 -5.31 -10.06
C ASP A 20 10.50 -4.98 -10.66
N ASP A 21 10.55 -4.07 -11.62
CA ASP A 21 11.81 -3.64 -12.25
C ASP A 21 12.76 -2.96 -11.25
N SER A 22 12.29 -2.56 -10.07
CA SER A 22 13.11 -2.00 -8.99
C SER A 22 13.74 -3.06 -8.08
N GLY A 23 13.37 -4.35 -8.26
CA GLY A 23 13.80 -5.46 -7.42
C GLY A 23 13.08 -5.53 -6.07
N SER A 24 12.03 -4.74 -5.86
CA SER A 24 11.19 -4.81 -4.67
C SER A 24 10.45 -6.14 -4.56
N LEU A 25 10.43 -6.70 -3.35
CA LEU A 25 9.71 -7.94 -3.09
C LEU A 25 8.18 -7.78 -3.19
N TYR A 26 7.68 -6.57 -2.93
CA TYR A 26 6.26 -6.20 -3.02
C TYR A 26 6.09 -4.87 -3.73
N HIS A 27 5.00 -4.72 -4.47
CA HIS A 27 4.59 -3.49 -5.11
C HIS A 27 3.08 -3.24 -4.92
N LEU A 28 2.65 -1.99 -5.02
CA LEU A 28 1.24 -1.66 -5.14
C LEU A 28 0.76 -2.16 -6.50
N SER A 29 -0.31 -2.93 -6.54
CA SER A 29 -0.88 -3.47 -7.79
C SER A 29 -2.23 -2.84 -8.16
N GLU A 30 -2.92 -2.25 -7.19
CA GLU A 30 -4.18 -1.52 -7.36
C GLU A 30 -4.19 -0.28 -6.45
N PRO A 31 -4.76 0.84 -6.91
CA PRO A 31 -5.44 1.08 -8.19
C PRO A 31 -4.50 1.28 -9.38
N VAL A 32 -3.21 1.36 -9.14
CA VAL A 32 -2.16 1.54 -10.15
C VAL A 32 -0.90 0.81 -9.70
N GLN A 33 -0.14 0.28 -10.63
CA GLN A 33 1.11 -0.41 -10.30
C GLN A 33 2.22 0.61 -10.02
N LEU A 34 2.69 0.63 -8.78
CA LEU A 34 3.73 1.55 -8.30
C LEU A 34 4.68 0.86 -7.31
N PRO A 35 5.95 1.27 -7.28
CA PRO A 35 6.89 0.77 -6.28
C PRO A 35 6.50 1.27 -4.88
N LEU A 36 6.66 0.38 -3.89
CA LEU A 36 6.48 0.71 -2.48
C LEU A 36 7.81 1.16 -1.87
N ASP A 37 7.75 2.13 -0.95
CA ASP A 37 8.79 2.27 0.05
C ASP A 37 8.68 1.10 1.02
N TRP A 38 9.57 0.11 0.88
CA TRP A 38 9.47 -1.11 1.64
C TRP A 38 9.53 -0.90 3.16
N GLN A 39 10.35 0.01 3.64
CA GLN A 39 10.46 0.25 5.08
C GLN A 39 9.16 0.85 5.63
N THR A 40 8.59 1.80 4.91
CA THR A 40 7.31 2.41 5.26
C THR A 40 6.17 1.40 5.14
N ALA A 41 6.09 0.65 4.04
CA ALA A 41 5.06 -0.36 3.81
C ALA A 41 5.13 -1.49 4.85
N TYR A 42 6.34 -1.93 5.22
CA TYR A 42 6.49 -2.93 6.27
C TYR A 42 5.92 -2.43 7.61
N LYS A 43 6.29 -1.24 8.05
CA LYS A 43 5.83 -0.67 9.32
C LYS A 43 4.34 -0.33 9.33
N LYS A 44 3.83 0.20 8.22
CA LYS A 44 2.44 0.69 8.14
C LYS A 44 1.42 -0.36 7.72
N ILE A 45 1.83 -1.42 7.02
CA ILE A 45 0.94 -2.47 6.51
C ILE A 45 1.29 -3.83 7.10
N MET A 46 2.52 -4.31 6.86
CA MET A 46 2.85 -5.71 7.16
C MET A 46 2.89 -5.99 8.65
N GLU A 47 3.52 -5.12 9.43
CA GLU A 47 3.60 -5.29 10.88
C GLU A 47 2.23 -5.20 11.56
N PRO A 48 1.34 -4.24 11.26
CA PRO A 48 -0.04 -4.25 11.73
C PRO A 48 -0.84 -5.47 11.27
N PHE A 49 -0.72 -5.88 10.00
CA PHE A 49 -1.38 -7.07 9.48
C PHE A 49 -0.98 -8.34 10.25
N LEU A 50 0.30 -8.52 10.56
CA LEU A 50 0.78 -9.67 11.34
C LEU A 50 0.29 -9.65 12.80
N LYS A 51 -0.08 -8.49 13.32
CA LYS A 51 -0.64 -8.30 14.66
C LYS A 51 -2.17 -8.28 14.68
N LEU A 52 -2.83 -8.47 13.54
CA LEU A 52 -4.27 -8.42 13.40
C LEU A 52 -4.90 -9.69 14.00
N VAL A 53 -4.97 -9.72 15.33
CA VAL A 53 -5.54 -10.84 16.07
C VAL A 53 -6.68 -10.32 16.94
N PRO A 54 -7.91 -10.88 16.80
CA PRO A 54 -9.01 -10.57 17.69
C PRO A 54 -8.65 -10.91 19.15
N ASP A 55 -9.07 -10.07 20.07
CA ASP A 55 -8.86 -10.25 21.52
C ASP A 55 -10.12 -10.67 22.24
N THR A 56 -11.28 -10.53 21.59
CA THR A 56 -12.58 -10.85 22.18
C THR A 56 -13.41 -11.65 21.20
N PHE A 57 -13.88 -12.79 21.65
CA PHE A 57 -14.86 -13.62 20.94
C PHE A 57 -16.26 -13.18 21.36
N LEU A 58 -17.15 -12.92 20.39
CA LEU A 58 -18.51 -12.44 20.64
C LEU A 58 -19.55 -13.55 20.53
N SER A 59 -19.60 -14.25 19.40
CA SER A 59 -20.58 -15.30 19.18
C SER A 59 -20.24 -16.21 17.98
N ASP A 60 -20.64 -17.51 18.12
CA ASP A 60 -20.69 -18.46 16.98
C ASP A 60 -22.06 -18.47 16.29
N PHE A 61 -23.10 -17.90 16.91
CA PHE A 61 -24.48 -18.10 16.50
C PHE A 61 -25.25 -16.81 16.18
N ALA A 62 -24.64 -15.65 16.39
CA ALA A 62 -25.26 -14.38 16.05
C ALA A 62 -25.29 -14.17 14.54
N SER A 63 -26.31 -13.46 14.06
CA SER A 63 -26.35 -13.08 12.65
C SER A 63 -25.28 -12.03 12.34
N PRO A 64 -24.50 -12.15 11.26
CA PRO A 64 -23.56 -11.11 10.84
C PRO A 64 -24.19 -9.72 10.71
N SER A 65 -25.48 -9.64 10.37
CA SER A 65 -26.24 -8.39 10.27
C SER A 65 -26.40 -7.64 11.61
N GLU A 66 -26.38 -8.34 12.74
CA GLU A 66 -26.43 -7.70 14.06
C GLU A 66 -25.18 -6.89 14.36
N TYR A 67 -24.09 -7.19 13.66
CA TYR A 67 -22.77 -6.56 13.80
C TYR A 67 -22.38 -5.77 12.53
N GLY A 68 -23.30 -5.56 11.59
CA GLY A 68 -23.04 -4.86 10.34
C GLY A 68 -22.07 -5.58 9.38
N LEU A 69 -21.81 -6.87 9.63
CA LEU A 69 -20.82 -7.66 8.87
C LEU A 69 -21.39 -8.26 7.57
N ASP A 70 -22.69 -8.12 7.31
CA ASP A 70 -23.33 -8.38 6.03
C ASP A 70 -23.11 -7.26 5.00
N HIS A 71 -22.82 -6.04 5.50
CA HIS A 71 -22.40 -4.86 4.72
C HIS A 71 -21.16 -4.22 5.34
N PRO A 72 -20.00 -4.91 5.32
CA PRO A 72 -18.82 -4.49 6.07
C PRO A 72 -18.25 -3.18 5.52
N SER A 73 -17.77 -2.31 6.40
CA SER A 73 -17.04 -1.10 6.03
C SER A 73 -15.68 -1.42 5.43
N ILE A 74 -15.06 -2.52 5.89
CA ILE A 74 -13.76 -2.97 5.37
C ILE A 74 -13.84 -4.46 5.01
N THR A 75 -13.31 -4.77 3.84
CA THR A 75 -13.00 -6.15 3.43
C THR A 75 -11.50 -6.29 3.24
N LEU A 76 -10.90 -7.23 3.95
CA LEU A 76 -9.49 -7.60 3.84
C LEU A 76 -9.40 -8.97 3.18
N THR A 77 -8.67 -9.05 2.08
CA THR A 77 -8.34 -10.31 1.40
C THR A 77 -6.84 -10.54 1.43
N ALA A 78 -6.42 -11.68 1.95
CA ALA A 78 -5.02 -12.11 1.94
C ALA A 78 -4.89 -13.42 1.16
N VAL A 79 -3.88 -13.51 0.28
CA VAL A 79 -3.49 -14.76 -0.38
C VAL A 79 -2.19 -15.24 0.24
N ILE A 80 -2.22 -16.44 0.82
CA ILE A 80 -1.09 -17.05 1.52
C ILE A 80 -0.98 -18.50 1.04
N ASP A 81 0.14 -18.85 0.45
CA ASP A 81 0.43 -20.19 -0.09
C ASP A 81 -0.71 -20.70 -1.02
N GLY A 82 -1.16 -19.81 -1.91
CA GLY A 82 -2.23 -20.07 -2.88
C GLY A 82 -3.65 -20.10 -2.30
N ASN A 83 -3.83 -19.94 -0.99
CA ASN A 83 -5.13 -19.93 -0.34
C ASN A 83 -5.61 -18.50 -0.07
N GLU A 84 -6.88 -18.24 -0.39
CA GLU A 84 -7.52 -16.95 -0.13
C GLU A 84 -8.21 -16.93 1.24
N TYR A 85 -7.88 -15.92 2.05
CA TYR A 85 -8.50 -15.63 3.35
C TYR A 85 -9.19 -14.27 3.26
N VAL A 86 -10.48 -14.26 3.60
CA VAL A 86 -11.29 -13.02 3.56
C VAL A 86 -11.82 -12.74 4.96
N SER A 87 -11.62 -11.50 5.39
CA SER A 87 -12.13 -11.00 6.67
C SER A 87 -12.92 -9.72 6.46
N TYR A 88 -14.00 -9.58 7.20
CA TYR A 88 -14.93 -8.46 7.19
C TYR A 88 -14.82 -7.70 8.49
N PHE A 89 -14.93 -6.37 8.42
CA PHE A 89 -14.85 -5.51 9.59
C PHE A 89 -15.91 -4.41 9.52
N SER A 90 -16.54 -4.14 10.66
CA SER A 90 -17.50 -3.05 10.83
C SER A 90 -17.24 -2.31 12.14
N PRO A 91 -17.44 -0.98 12.17
CA PRO A 91 -17.28 -0.21 13.39
C PRO A 91 -18.22 -0.73 14.49
N ALA A 92 -17.72 -0.81 15.72
CA ALA A 92 -18.49 -1.16 16.91
C ALA A 92 -18.45 -0.02 17.94
N ASP A 93 -19.16 -0.18 19.04
CA ASP A 93 -19.17 0.79 20.11
C ASP A 93 -17.77 0.95 20.77
N GLY A 94 -17.45 2.17 21.13
CA GLY A 94 -16.15 2.51 21.69
C GLY A 94 -15.03 2.53 20.64
N ASP A 95 -13.81 2.23 21.07
CA ASP A 95 -12.63 2.19 20.19
C ASP A 95 -12.40 0.74 19.70
N ARG A 96 -13.43 0.15 19.10
CA ARG A 96 -13.43 -1.25 18.66
C ARG A 96 -14.06 -1.43 17.29
N TRP A 97 -13.73 -2.56 16.68
CA TRP A 97 -14.35 -3.05 15.45
C TRP A 97 -14.80 -4.49 15.63
N ASP A 98 -15.96 -4.83 15.12
CA ASP A 98 -16.39 -6.21 14.98
C ASP A 98 -15.82 -6.79 13.72
N CYS A 99 -15.45 -8.07 13.76
CA CYS A 99 -14.82 -8.74 12.65
C CYS A 99 -15.27 -10.20 12.51
N MET A 100 -15.25 -10.70 11.30
CA MET A 100 -15.57 -12.08 10.96
C MET A 100 -14.67 -12.58 9.85
N SER A 101 -14.15 -13.79 9.98
CA SER A 101 -13.53 -14.50 8.85
C SER A 101 -14.58 -15.26 8.07
N ARG A 102 -14.55 -15.14 6.75
CA ARG A 102 -15.44 -15.93 5.85
C ARG A 102 -15.28 -17.44 6.06
N GLN A 103 -14.08 -17.90 6.43
CA GLN A 103 -13.77 -19.32 6.58
C GLN A 103 -14.36 -19.93 7.85
N THR A 104 -14.45 -19.17 8.93
CA THR A 104 -14.91 -19.67 10.23
C THR A 104 -16.31 -19.21 10.61
N SER A 105 -16.76 -18.09 10.07
CA SER A 105 -18.02 -17.40 10.42
C SER A 105 -18.10 -17.02 11.92
N GLN A 106 -16.98 -17.03 12.61
CA GLN A 106 -16.89 -16.60 14.03
C GLN A 106 -16.86 -15.10 14.10
N ILE A 107 -17.71 -14.52 14.95
CA ILE A 107 -17.78 -13.09 15.18
C ILE A 107 -16.91 -12.73 16.39
N CYS A 108 -15.97 -11.85 16.15
CA CYS A 108 -14.99 -11.41 17.13
C CYS A 108 -14.96 -9.87 17.18
N SER A 109 -14.30 -9.34 18.18
CA SER A 109 -14.04 -7.91 18.28
C SER A 109 -12.54 -7.65 18.41
N ILE A 110 -12.09 -6.51 17.87
CA ILE A 110 -10.70 -6.13 17.79
C ILE A 110 -10.54 -4.63 18.09
N PRO A 111 -9.45 -4.19 18.75
CA PRO A 111 -9.17 -2.78 18.96
C PRO A 111 -9.02 -2.01 17.64
N ALA A 112 -9.61 -0.81 17.55
CA ALA A 112 -9.57 0.03 16.34
C ALA A 112 -8.15 0.38 15.88
N GLY A 113 -7.21 0.51 16.81
CA GLY A 113 -5.81 0.75 16.49
C GLY A 113 -5.17 -0.31 15.59
N LEU A 114 -5.61 -1.58 15.70
CA LEU A 114 -5.12 -2.67 14.84
C LEU A 114 -5.74 -2.65 13.44
N VAL A 115 -6.89 -2.00 13.27
CA VAL A 115 -7.61 -1.88 12.00
C VAL A 115 -7.16 -0.64 11.20
N SER A 116 -6.54 0.32 11.88
CA SER A 116 -6.23 1.66 11.35
C SER A 116 -5.43 1.65 10.04
N PHE A 117 -4.55 0.67 9.83
CA PHE A 117 -3.77 0.58 8.58
C PHE A 117 -4.65 0.37 7.34
N MET A 118 -5.83 -0.23 7.48
CA MET A 118 -6.76 -0.50 6.38
C MET A 118 -7.54 0.74 5.97
N THR A 119 -7.64 1.75 6.83
CA THR A 119 -8.33 3.02 6.55
C THR A 119 -7.41 4.10 6.00
N GLN A 120 -6.09 3.87 5.98
CA GLN A 120 -5.10 4.82 5.47
C GLN A 120 -5.14 4.94 3.95
N ASP A 121 -4.71 6.09 3.44
CA ASP A 121 -4.52 6.28 2.00
C ASP A 121 -3.28 5.50 1.54
N TYR A 122 -3.41 4.71 0.47
CA TYR A 122 -2.29 3.96 -0.10
C TYR A 122 -1.13 4.85 -0.55
N MET A 123 -1.37 6.11 -0.83
CA MET A 123 -0.33 7.10 -1.18
C MET A 123 0.73 7.23 -0.07
N GLU A 124 0.37 6.95 1.17
CA GLU A 124 1.30 6.99 2.31
C GLU A 124 2.33 5.85 2.31
N PHE A 125 2.12 4.83 1.49
CA PHE A 125 2.99 3.66 1.39
C PHE A 125 3.94 3.74 0.19
N LEU A 126 3.70 4.68 -0.71
CA LEU A 126 4.48 4.79 -1.93
C LEU A 126 5.89 5.33 -1.65
N SER A 127 6.81 4.91 -2.48
CA SER A 127 8.13 5.53 -2.53
C SER A 127 7.99 6.98 -2.95
N ASN A 128 8.57 7.89 -2.17
CA ASN A 128 8.72 9.29 -2.58
C ASN A 128 9.75 9.45 -3.72
N SER A 129 10.47 8.38 -4.03
CA SER A 129 11.43 8.36 -5.12
C SER A 129 10.70 8.01 -6.41
N VAL A 130 10.54 8.96 -7.29
CA VAL A 130 10.01 8.75 -8.66
C VAL A 130 10.97 7.84 -9.45
N TYR A 131 12.24 7.75 -9.04
CA TYR A 131 13.28 6.98 -9.69
C TYR A 131 14.26 6.42 -8.66
N SER A 132 14.39 5.09 -8.57
CA SER A 132 15.25 4.40 -7.59
C SER A 132 16.59 3.93 -8.18
N ARG A 133 17.01 4.48 -9.32
CA ARG A 133 18.31 4.15 -9.94
C ARG A 133 19.43 4.97 -9.31
N ASN A 134 20.63 4.39 -9.30
CA ASN A 134 21.80 5.16 -8.90
C ASN A 134 22.06 6.28 -9.92
N LEU A 135 22.29 7.50 -9.47
CA LEU A 135 22.61 8.64 -10.34
C LEU A 135 23.76 8.33 -11.31
N ALA A 136 24.71 7.51 -10.89
CA ALA A 136 25.82 7.05 -11.74
C ALA A 136 25.38 6.23 -12.97
N ASP A 137 24.17 5.66 -12.94
CA ASP A 137 23.63 4.84 -14.03
C ASP A 137 22.75 5.65 -15.00
N ILE A 138 22.56 6.96 -14.73
CA ILE A 138 21.71 7.85 -15.51
C ILE A 138 22.60 8.79 -16.30
N SER A 139 22.50 8.76 -17.61
CA SER A 139 23.25 9.68 -18.50
C SER A 139 22.44 10.93 -18.88
N SER A 140 21.12 10.81 -18.94
CA SER A 140 20.25 11.96 -19.22
C SER A 140 18.85 11.77 -18.61
N LEU A 141 18.17 12.89 -18.36
CA LEU A 141 16.78 12.95 -17.93
C LEU A 141 16.04 13.97 -18.81
N THR A 142 14.96 13.55 -19.44
CA THR A 142 14.11 14.45 -20.23
C THR A 142 12.80 14.70 -19.49
N ILE A 143 12.51 15.97 -19.23
CA ILE A 143 11.25 16.41 -18.61
C ILE A 143 10.40 17.06 -19.70
N SER A 144 9.21 16.51 -19.95
CA SER A 144 8.25 17.07 -20.92
C SER A 144 6.98 17.54 -20.22
N LYS A 145 6.57 18.78 -20.47
CA LYS A 145 5.34 19.38 -19.94
C LYS A 145 4.69 20.27 -20.99
N ASN A 146 3.43 20.04 -21.31
CA ASN A 146 2.64 20.86 -22.24
C ASN A 146 3.27 21.00 -23.64
N GLY A 147 3.96 19.97 -24.14
CA GLY A 147 4.63 19.99 -25.43
C GLY A 147 6.03 20.63 -25.42
N GLU A 148 6.48 21.16 -24.32
CA GLU A 148 7.86 21.60 -24.11
C GLU A 148 8.67 20.50 -23.43
N SER A 149 9.91 20.30 -23.88
CA SER A 149 10.83 19.31 -23.31
C SER A 149 12.13 19.97 -22.91
N GLN A 150 12.62 19.57 -21.74
CA GLN A 150 13.92 19.99 -21.23
C GLN A 150 14.77 18.76 -20.98
N GLU A 151 15.97 18.73 -21.49
CA GLU A 151 16.93 17.65 -21.27
C GLU A 151 17.98 18.09 -20.25
N ILE A 152 18.25 17.19 -19.29
CA ILE A 152 19.27 17.33 -18.26
C ILE A 152 20.31 16.25 -18.56
N GLN A 153 21.52 16.63 -18.86
CA GLN A 153 22.65 15.71 -19.02
C GLN A 153 23.31 15.49 -17.65
N ILE A 154 23.63 14.23 -17.32
CA ILE A 154 24.28 13.84 -16.09
C ILE A 154 25.59 13.18 -16.46
N SER A 155 26.71 13.72 -15.99
CA SER A 155 28.05 13.12 -16.15
C SER A 155 28.74 13.00 -14.81
N GLY A 156 29.82 12.20 -14.73
CA GLY A 156 30.53 11.94 -13.46
C GLY A 156 31.17 13.17 -12.84
N ASP A 157 31.19 14.30 -13.53
CA ASP A 157 31.77 15.59 -13.12
C ASP A 157 30.72 16.69 -12.89
N GLY A 158 29.41 16.39 -13.06
CA GLY A 158 28.35 17.34 -12.75
C GLY A 158 27.01 17.05 -13.43
N ILE A 159 26.03 17.89 -13.13
CA ILE A 159 24.70 17.90 -13.73
C ILE A 159 24.61 19.10 -14.66
N TYR A 160 24.35 18.86 -15.93
CA TYR A 160 24.28 19.90 -16.95
C TYR A 160 22.85 20.06 -17.45
N LEU A 161 22.31 21.27 -17.36
CA LEU A 161 21.04 21.65 -17.95
C LEU A 161 21.26 22.19 -19.35
N GLU A 162 20.81 21.48 -20.37
CA GLU A 162 20.73 22.01 -21.73
C GLU A 162 19.43 22.84 -21.86
N GLY A 163 19.58 24.17 -21.97
CA GLY A 163 18.49 25.09 -22.19
C GLY A 163 18.91 26.27 -23.06
N ARG A 164 17.94 27.04 -23.60
CA ARG A 164 18.13 28.19 -24.49
C ARG A 164 19.01 29.34 -23.92
N ALA A 165 19.50 29.22 -22.70
CA ALA A 165 20.26 30.29 -22.01
C ALA A 165 21.70 29.90 -21.61
N GLY A 166 22.28 28.82 -22.17
CA GLY A 166 23.64 28.37 -21.88
C GLY A 166 23.71 27.35 -20.72
N ASN A 167 24.75 26.55 -20.73
CA ASN A 167 25.00 25.51 -19.74
C ASN A 167 25.24 26.13 -18.37
N GLN A 168 24.33 25.89 -17.41
CA GLN A 168 24.59 26.19 -16.03
C GLN A 168 25.01 24.90 -15.31
N VAL A 169 26.20 24.93 -14.73
CA VAL A 169 26.70 23.85 -13.87
C VAL A 169 26.19 24.11 -12.45
N TYR A 170 25.50 23.15 -11.88
CA TYR A 170 25.11 23.15 -10.48
C TYR A 170 26.06 22.21 -9.73
N ASP A 171 26.94 22.77 -8.89
CA ASP A 171 27.71 22.00 -7.90
C ASP A 171 26.83 21.72 -6.68
N TYR A 172 26.75 20.45 -6.31
CA TYR A 172 26.11 19.98 -5.07
C TYR A 172 27.15 19.48 -4.10
#